data_92a3abfa99a2d803176513e560fc1beb
#
_entry.id   92a3abfa99a2d803176513e560fc1beb
#
_cell.length_a   1.000
_cell.length_b   1.000
_cell.length_c   1.000
_cell.angle_alpha   90.00
_cell.angle_beta   90.00
_cell.angle_gamma   90.00
#
_symmetry.space_group_name_H-M   'P 1'
#
loop_
_entity.id
_entity.type
_entity.pdbx_description
1 polymer ?
#
loop_
_entity_poly.entity_id
_entity_poly.type
_entity_poly.pdbx_seq_one_letter_code
_entity_poly.pdbx_strand_id
1 'polypeptide(L)'
;MRRAVDANDVARMFRDFTGGSANLYGSGHPEGKSYWKGTDGRDVTAYFIENQLDLLAKLKQQPRSQRDVLILPMMPQLRTTCHIAGEYALQPEDAYRHFADSVCVINDFDRRDYLYEVPLRTLCCRDFPNLITAGRSAAADGYAWDVLRVIPPAILTGQAAGLVCAHAMREGCGVAEVDIGKLQAALEAADVMVHFDDRLIPDGHQGGERADVGHL
;
A
#
# COMPACT_ATOMS: atom_id res chain seq x y z
N MET A 1 24.11 15.56 8.97
CA MET A 1 24.35 14.19 9.41
C MET A 1 25.49 14.09 10.45
N ARG A 2 26.74 14.45 10.18
CA ARG A 2 27.87 14.33 11.14
C ARG A 2 27.57 14.94 12.52
N ARG A 3 27.05 16.20 12.58
CA ARG A 3 26.65 16.84 13.85
C ARG A 3 25.50 16.13 14.58
N ALA A 4 24.59 15.47 13.86
CA ALA A 4 23.54 14.68 14.47
C ALA A 4 24.06 13.37 15.05
N VAL A 5 25.07 12.77 14.41
CA VAL A 5 25.80 11.61 14.93
C VAL A 5 26.57 11.98 16.20
N ASP A 6 27.33 13.08 16.15
CA ASP A 6 28.14 13.58 17.27
C ASP A 6 27.25 13.98 18.48
N ALA A 7 26.02 14.43 18.23
CA ALA A 7 25.01 14.78 19.24
C ALA A 7 24.11 13.63 19.63
N ASN A 8 24.28 12.44 19.05
CA ASN A 8 23.41 11.27 19.21
C ASN A 8 21.92 11.58 18.95
N ASP A 9 21.65 12.50 18.02
CA ASP A 9 20.28 12.92 17.64
C ASP A 9 19.78 12.01 16.52
N VAL A 10 19.18 10.87 16.93
CA VAL A 10 18.67 9.83 16.03
C VAL A 10 17.58 10.39 15.09
N ALA A 11 16.67 11.24 15.60
CA ALA A 11 15.59 11.82 14.80
C ALA A 11 16.15 12.73 13.69
N ARG A 12 17.18 13.52 13.98
CA ARG A 12 17.86 14.34 13.00
C ARG A 12 18.66 13.51 12.00
N MET A 13 19.34 12.45 12.48
CA MET A 13 20.03 11.51 11.58
C MET A 13 19.09 10.93 10.54
N PHE A 14 17.92 10.49 10.97
CA PHE A 14 16.88 9.95 10.07
C PHE A 14 16.39 11.00 9.06
N ARG A 15 16.09 12.22 9.50
CA ARG A 15 15.67 13.31 8.60
C ARG A 15 16.74 13.66 7.58
N ASP A 16 17.99 13.78 8.02
CA ASP A 16 19.12 14.11 7.15
C ASP A 16 19.42 12.98 6.16
N PHE A 17 19.14 11.73 6.53
CA PHE A 17 19.33 10.57 5.67
C PHE A 17 18.19 10.37 4.65
N THR A 18 16.95 10.67 5.05
CA THR A 18 15.77 10.50 4.19
C THR A 18 15.37 11.77 3.44
N GLY A 19 16.02 12.88 3.73
CA GLY A 19 15.67 14.22 3.25
C GLY A 19 15.77 14.47 1.74
N GLY A 20 16.05 13.47 0.95
CA GLY A 20 16.06 13.54 -0.51
C GLY A 20 15.19 12.49 -1.17
N SER A 21 14.34 11.81 -0.42
CA SER A 21 13.42 10.81 -0.99
C SER A 21 12.39 11.49 -1.88
N ALA A 22 12.42 11.18 -3.15
CA ALA A 22 11.42 11.63 -4.10
C ALA A 22 10.21 10.67 -4.07
N ASN A 23 9.10 11.11 -3.51
CA ASN A 23 7.82 10.43 -3.59
C ASN A 23 6.97 11.08 -4.68
N LEU A 24 6.40 10.29 -5.58
CA LEU A 24 5.54 10.82 -6.64
C LEU A 24 4.24 11.40 -6.06
N TYR A 25 3.68 10.73 -5.05
CA TYR A 25 2.50 11.17 -4.32
C TYR A 25 2.80 11.07 -2.82
N GLY A 26 3.10 12.17 -2.18
CA GLY A 26 3.42 12.19 -0.76
C GLY A 26 4.29 13.36 -0.35
N SER A 27 4.90 13.28 0.83
CA SER A 27 5.68 14.38 1.43
C SER A 27 6.93 14.80 0.64
N GLY A 28 7.35 14.01 -0.33
CA GLY A 28 8.47 14.34 -1.23
C GLY A 28 8.04 15.02 -2.52
N HIS A 29 6.73 15.26 -2.73
CA HIS A 29 6.26 15.98 -3.92
C HIS A 29 6.61 17.47 -3.81
N PRO A 30 7.22 18.08 -4.83
CA PRO A 30 7.59 19.49 -4.79
C PRO A 30 6.35 20.37 -4.68
N GLU A 31 6.38 21.32 -3.75
CA GLU A 31 5.29 22.25 -3.52
C GLU A 31 5.02 23.12 -4.76
N GLY A 32 3.74 23.33 -5.09
CA GLY A 32 3.33 24.15 -6.22
C GLY A 32 3.51 23.51 -7.59
N LYS A 33 3.92 22.24 -7.66
CA LYS A 33 4.01 21.50 -8.92
C LYS A 33 2.77 20.64 -9.14
N SER A 34 2.42 20.45 -10.42
CA SER A 34 1.36 19.50 -10.81
C SER A 34 1.80 18.06 -10.56
N TYR A 35 0.83 17.19 -10.37
CA TYR A 35 1.11 15.76 -10.26
C TYR A 35 1.52 15.19 -11.61
N TRP A 36 2.57 14.36 -11.61
CA TRP A 36 3.04 13.61 -12.79
C TRP A 36 2.51 12.19 -12.77
N LYS A 37 2.36 11.62 -13.95
CA LYS A 37 1.96 10.22 -14.11
C LYS A 37 3.17 9.31 -13.90
N GLY A 38 3.13 8.46 -12.89
CA GLY A 38 4.20 7.51 -12.59
C GLY A 38 4.41 6.42 -13.65
N THR A 39 3.48 6.30 -14.60
CA THR A 39 3.56 5.37 -15.75
C THR A 39 4.08 6.03 -17.03
N ASP A 40 4.29 7.33 -17.03
CA ASP A 40 4.87 8.06 -18.17
C ASP A 40 6.35 8.36 -17.89
N GLY A 41 7.24 7.84 -18.73
CA GLY A 41 8.69 8.02 -18.54
C GLY A 41 9.16 9.49 -18.64
N ARG A 42 8.45 10.34 -19.38
CA ARG A 42 8.75 11.78 -19.46
C ARG A 42 8.36 12.47 -18.15
N ASP A 43 7.18 12.16 -17.63
CA ASP A 43 6.72 12.71 -16.36
C ASP A 43 7.62 12.26 -15.20
N VAL A 44 8.00 10.99 -15.15
CA VAL A 44 8.94 10.47 -14.15
C VAL A 44 10.29 11.17 -14.24
N THR A 45 10.80 11.41 -15.46
CA THR A 45 12.07 12.12 -15.68
C THR A 45 11.96 13.58 -15.21
N ALA A 46 10.89 14.29 -15.60
CA ALA A 46 10.64 15.67 -15.18
C ALA A 46 10.55 15.77 -13.65
N TYR A 47 9.78 14.88 -13.02
CA TYR A 47 9.67 14.80 -11.57
C TYR A 47 11.03 14.60 -10.90
N PHE A 48 11.85 13.69 -11.42
CA PHE A 48 13.18 13.42 -10.87
C PHE A 48 14.09 14.65 -10.97
N ILE A 49 14.12 15.31 -12.12
CA ILE A 49 14.92 16.54 -12.34
C ILE A 49 14.47 17.63 -11.39
N GLU A 50 13.17 17.90 -11.27
CA GLU A 50 12.63 18.93 -10.39
C GLU A 50 12.98 18.67 -8.92
N ASN A 51 12.90 17.42 -8.46
CA ASN A 51 13.32 17.07 -7.10
C ASN A 51 14.81 17.29 -6.86
N GLN A 52 15.68 17.01 -7.84
CA GLN A 52 17.11 17.25 -7.72
C GLN A 52 17.42 18.75 -7.67
N LEU A 53 16.71 19.56 -8.46
CA LEU A 53 16.86 21.02 -8.46
C LEU A 53 16.37 21.63 -7.14
N ASP A 54 15.25 21.14 -6.60
CA ASP A 54 14.73 21.57 -5.29
C ASP A 54 15.71 21.22 -4.17
N LEU A 55 16.22 19.99 -4.16
CA LEU A 55 17.25 19.56 -3.21
C LEU A 55 18.49 20.47 -3.30
N LEU A 56 18.96 20.76 -4.50
CA LEU A 56 20.10 21.66 -4.73
C LEU A 56 19.82 23.06 -4.19
N ALA A 57 18.63 23.60 -4.44
CA ALA A 57 18.21 24.92 -3.93
C ALA A 57 18.19 24.94 -2.40
N LYS A 58 17.62 23.94 -1.76
CA LYS A 58 17.62 23.78 -0.29
C LYS A 58 19.03 23.65 0.29
N LEU A 59 19.90 22.89 -0.36
CA LEU A 59 21.29 22.75 0.07
C LEU A 59 22.07 24.06 -0.07
N LYS A 60 21.82 24.86 -1.11
CA LYS A 60 22.47 26.18 -1.30
C LYS A 60 22.10 27.18 -0.21
N GLN A 61 20.94 27.04 0.41
CA GLN A 61 20.52 27.92 1.53
C GLN A 61 21.28 27.61 2.84
N GLN A 62 21.91 26.45 2.94
CA GLN A 62 22.67 26.07 4.12
C GLN A 62 24.15 26.46 3.98
N PRO A 63 24.80 26.92 5.05
CA PRO A 63 26.23 27.20 5.05
C PRO A 63 27.04 25.96 4.63
N ARG A 64 28.08 26.15 3.82
CA ARG A 64 28.91 25.04 3.32
C ARG A 64 29.42 24.12 4.42
N SER A 65 29.77 24.67 5.58
CA SER A 65 30.26 23.92 6.74
C SER A 65 29.20 23.08 7.45
N GLN A 66 27.91 23.26 7.10
CA GLN A 66 26.79 22.57 7.75
C GLN A 66 26.08 21.58 6.83
N ARG A 67 26.52 21.48 5.59
CA ARG A 67 25.95 20.54 4.61
C ARG A 67 26.98 19.56 4.10
N ASP A 68 26.54 18.33 3.93
CA ASP A 68 27.32 17.30 3.26
C ASP A 68 26.34 16.41 2.50
N VAL A 69 26.67 16.05 1.27
CA VAL A 69 25.88 15.16 0.43
C VAL A 69 26.70 13.92 0.19
N LEU A 70 26.33 12.84 0.90
CA LEU A 70 27.00 11.56 0.75
C LEU A 70 26.52 10.84 -0.52
N ILE A 71 25.21 10.79 -0.73
CA ILE A 71 24.57 10.13 -1.89
C ILE A 71 23.37 10.98 -2.29
N LEU A 72 23.27 11.30 -3.56
CA LEU A 72 22.06 11.91 -4.13
C LEU A 72 20.98 10.82 -4.30
N PRO A 73 19.69 11.18 -4.15
CA PRO A 73 18.62 10.29 -4.53
C PRO A 73 18.76 9.89 -6.00
N MET A 74 18.94 8.61 -6.27
CA MET A 74 19.21 8.13 -7.64
C MET A 74 17.94 7.71 -8.37
N MET A 75 16.85 7.51 -7.62
CA MET A 75 15.61 6.95 -8.16
C MET A 75 14.39 7.53 -7.45
N PRO A 76 13.34 7.94 -8.16
CA PRO A 76 12.09 8.34 -7.53
C PRO A 76 11.43 7.14 -6.84
N GLN A 77 10.81 7.38 -5.70
CA GLN A 77 10.03 6.37 -5.01
C GLN A 77 8.61 6.35 -5.59
N LEU A 78 8.41 5.50 -6.58
CA LEU A 78 7.09 5.30 -7.19
C LEU A 78 6.28 4.33 -6.32
N ARG A 79 5.41 4.84 -5.45
CA ARG A 79 4.69 4.04 -4.46
C ARG A 79 3.29 3.64 -4.89
N THR A 80 2.51 4.57 -5.42
CA THR A 80 1.10 4.39 -5.79
C THR A 80 0.89 4.89 -7.22
N THR A 81 1.35 4.12 -8.22
CA THR A 81 1.34 4.54 -9.62
C THR A 81 0.41 3.71 -10.49
N CYS A 82 0.33 2.41 -10.26
CA CYS A 82 -0.61 1.51 -10.91
C CYS A 82 -0.85 0.27 -10.04
N HIS A 83 -2.05 -0.23 -10.11
CA HIS A 83 -2.48 -1.48 -9.52
C HIS A 83 -3.25 -2.32 -10.56
N ILE A 84 -3.58 -3.56 -10.22
CA ILE A 84 -4.43 -4.38 -11.08
C ILE A 84 -5.80 -3.69 -11.25
N ALA A 85 -6.43 -3.85 -12.41
CA ALA A 85 -7.84 -3.53 -12.60
C ALA A 85 -8.68 -4.62 -11.90
N GLY A 86 -8.70 -4.57 -10.56
CA GLY A 86 -9.44 -5.50 -9.75
C GLY A 86 -10.96 -5.33 -9.91
N GLU A 87 -11.71 -6.37 -9.59
CA GLU A 87 -13.17 -6.30 -9.59
C GLU A 87 -13.70 -5.35 -8.51
N TYR A 88 -12.89 -5.08 -7.52
CA TYR A 88 -13.10 -4.09 -6.48
C TYR A 88 -11.77 -3.39 -6.18
N ALA A 89 -11.81 -2.09 -5.94
CA ALA A 89 -10.68 -1.35 -5.40
C ALA A 89 -11.01 -0.94 -3.96
N LEU A 90 -10.17 -1.34 -3.01
CA LEU A 90 -10.35 -0.99 -1.59
C LEU A 90 -10.36 0.53 -1.42
N GLN A 91 -11.36 1.06 -0.72
CA GLN A 91 -11.58 2.48 -0.53
C GLN A 91 -11.24 2.91 0.90
N PRO A 92 -10.89 4.19 1.13
CA PRO A 92 -10.68 4.71 2.49
C PRO A 92 -11.91 4.54 3.40
N GLU A 93 -13.09 4.56 2.82
CA GLU A 93 -14.39 4.43 3.50
C GLU A 93 -14.73 2.98 3.89
N ASP A 94 -13.92 2.01 3.43
CA ASP A 94 -14.09 0.60 3.80
C ASP A 94 -13.51 0.27 5.19
N ALA A 95 -12.98 1.25 5.90
CA ALA A 95 -12.60 1.06 7.29
C ALA A 95 -13.77 0.51 8.10
N TYR A 96 -13.53 -0.57 8.85
CA TYR A 96 -14.52 -1.29 9.66
C TYR A 96 -15.67 -1.94 8.88
N ARG A 97 -15.50 -2.10 7.57
CA ARG A 97 -16.46 -2.80 6.72
C ARG A 97 -16.08 -4.27 6.59
N HIS A 98 -17.09 -5.14 6.76
CA HIS A 98 -16.95 -6.57 6.48
C HIS A 98 -17.19 -6.90 5.02
N PHE A 99 -16.37 -7.81 4.51
CA PHE A 99 -16.53 -8.36 3.17
C PHE A 99 -16.68 -9.87 3.24
N ALA A 100 -17.72 -10.43 2.61
CA ALA A 100 -17.96 -11.88 2.61
C ALA A 100 -16.80 -12.66 1.97
N ASP A 101 -16.07 -12.04 1.04
CA ASP A 101 -14.88 -12.57 0.36
C ASP A 101 -13.56 -12.05 0.94
N SER A 102 -13.55 -11.63 2.20
CA SER A 102 -12.31 -11.20 2.87
C SER A 102 -11.28 -12.32 2.91
N VAL A 103 -10.03 -11.99 2.61
CA VAL A 103 -8.90 -12.91 2.67
C VAL A 103 -7.89 -12.57 3.77
N CYS A 104 -7.96 -11.37 4.32
CA CYS A 104 -7.21 -10.99 5.51
C CYS A 104 -7.71 -9.68 6.09
N VAL A 105 -7.42 -9.46 7.36
CA VAL A 105 -7.58 -8.17 8.05
C VAL A 105 -6.24 -7.47 8.09
N ILE A 106 -6.23 -6.19 7.78
CA ILE A 106 -5.07 -5.32 7.89
C ILE A 106 -5.39 -4.12 8.79
N ASN A 107 -4.38 -3.62 9.47
CA ASN A 107 -4.51 -2.40 10.26
C ASN A 107 -3.79 -1.24 9.58
N ASP A 108 -4.28 -0.04 9.83
CA ASP A 108 -3.61 1.18 9.42
C ASP A 108 -2.37 1.40 10.30
N PHE A 109 -1.22 1.66 9.70
CA PHE A 109 0.04 1.89 10.40
C PHE A 109 0.12 3.30 11.03
N ASP A 110 -0.69 4.24 10.56
CA ASP A 110 -0.71 5.65 10.96
C ASP A 110 -1.90 5.94 11.88
N ARG A 111 -3.06 5.34 11.58
CA ARG A 111 -4.30 5.43 12.36
C ARG A 111 -4.54 4.10 13.07
N ARG A 112 -3.95 3.94 14.25
CA ARG A 112 -3.81 2.64 14.93
C ARG A 112 -5.08 1.84 15.11
N ASP A 113 -6.22 2.50 15.24
CA ASP A 113 -7.50 1.84 15.51
C ASP A 113 -8.28 1.51 14.24
N TYR A 114 -7.77 1.89 13.05
CA TYR A 114 -8.46 1.60 11.80
C TYR A 114 -8.11 0.20 11.29
N LEU A 115 -9.17 -0.58 11.00
CA LEU A 115 -9.09 -1.93 10.45
C LEU A 115 -9.77 -2.00 9.09
N TYR A 116 -9.20 -2.78 8.19
CA TYR A 116 -9.76 -3.07 6.88
C TYR A 116 -9.77 -4.57 6.65
N GLU A 117 -10.85 -5.10 6.10
CA GLU A 117 -10.85 -6.40 5.46
C GLU A 117 -10.44 -6.24 3.99
N VAL A 118 -9.61 -7.14 3.51
CA VAL A 118 -9.17 -7.13 2.11
C VAL A 118 -9.96 -8.18 1.35
N PRO A 119 -10.90 -7.80 0.47
CA PRO A 119 -11.66 -8.78 -0.30
C PRO A 119 -10.81 -9.40 -1.41
N LEU A 120 -11.06 -10.68 -1.75
CA LEU A 120 -10.37 -11.37 -2.84
C LEU A 120 -10.44 -10.61 -4.17
N ARG A 121 -11.56 -9.93 -4.42
CA ARG A 121 -11.81 -9.12 -5.61
C ARG A 121 -10.80 -7.98 -5.83
N THR A 122 -10.05 -7.58 -4.81
CA THR A 122 -8.96 -6.60 -4.95
C THR A 122 -7.69 -7.21 -5.55
N LEU A 123 -7.56 -8.52 -5.48
CA LEU A 123 -6.38 -9.26 -5.92
C LEU A 123 -6.53 -9.86 -7.32
N CYS A 124 -7.76 -9.97 -7.82
CA CYS A 124 -8.11 -10.66 -9.05
C CYS A 124 -8.67 -9.68 -10.09
N CYS A 125 -8.55 -10.08 -11.37
CA CYS A 125 -9.20 -9.39 -12.49
C CYS A 125 -10.01 -10.44 -13.27
N ARG A 126 -11.29 -10.15 -13.50
CA ARG A 126 -12.21 -11.07 -14.18
C ARG A 126 -11.77 -11.44 -15.59
N ASP A 127 -11.15 -10.50 -16.31
CA ASP A 127 -10.70 -10.72 -17.69
C ASP A 127 -9.52 -11.68 -17.80
N PHE A 128 -8.88 -12.01 -16.67
CA PHE A 128 -7.71 -12.87 -16.59
C PHE A 128 -7.86 -13.92 -15.50
N PRO A 129 -8.55 -15.04 -15.78
CA PRO A 129 -8.92 -16.05 -14.75
C PRO A 129 -7.73 -16.75 -14.11
N ASN A 130 -6.56 -16.63 -14.69
CA ASN A 130 -5.29 -17.20 -14.19
C ASN A 130 -4.31 -16.15 -13.65
N LEU A 131 -4.77 -14.92 -13.39
CA LEU A 131 -3.95 -13.84 -12.89
C LEU A 131 -4.44 -13.38 -11.51
N ILE A 132 -3.53 -13.40 -10.56
CA ILE A 132 -3.73 -12.83 -9.21
C ILE A 132 -2.52 -11.98 -8.84
N THR A 133 -2.74 -10.95 -8.05
CA THR A 133 -1.68 -10.08 -7.53
C THR A 133 -1.73 -10.01 -6.02
N ALA A 134 -0.72 -9.39 -5.39
CA ALA A 134 -0.67 -9.15 -3.97
C ALA A 134 0.13 -7.88 -3.63
N GLY A 135 -0.01 -7.39 -2.41
CA GLY A 135 0.73 -6.23 -1.92
C GLY A 135 0.41 -4.97 -2.69
N ARG A 136 1.44 -4.19 -3.03
CA ARG A 136 1.30 -2.86 -3.62
C ARG A 136 0.52 -2.82 -4.95
N SER A 137 0.47 -3.91 -5.68
CA SER A 137 -0.24 -4.01 -6.97
C SER A 137 -1.69 -4.48 -6.84
N ALA A 138 -2.18 -4.78 -5.65
CA ALA A 138 -3.59 -5.03 -5.38
C ALA A 138 -4.42 -3.76 -5.59
N ALA A 139 -5.67 -3.90 -5.99
CA ALA A 139 -6.53 -2.77 -6.32
C ALA A 139 -6.98 -2.02 -5.06
N ALA A 140 -6.60 -0.76 -4.97
CA ALA A 140 -7.02 0.13 -3.90
C ALA A 140 -6.89 1.59 -4.36
N ASP A 141 -7.68 2.48 -3.81
CA ASP A 141 -7.69 3.90 -4.12
C ASP A 141 -7.33 4.76 -2.90
N GLY A 142 -6.88 5.96 -3.17
CA GLY A 142 -6.61 6.96 -2.16
C GLY A 142 -5.74 6.45 -1.02
N TYR A 143 -6.15 6.78 0.22
CA TYR A 143 -5.41 6.38 1.42
C TYR A 143 -5.44 4.88 1.70
N ALA A 144 -6.49 4.16 1.29
CA ALA A 144 -6.53 2.70 1.43
C ALA A 144 -5.39 2.01 0.69
N TRP A 145 -4.95 2.59 -0.45
CA TRP A 145 -3.77 2.07 -1.15
C TRP A 145 -2.48 2.28 -0.34
N ASP A 146 -2.34 3.40 0.37
CA ASP A 146 -1.20 3.63 1.27
C ASP A 146 -1.16 2.61 2.41
N VAL A 147 -2.32 2.21 2.94
CA VAL A 147 -2.43 1.17 3.97
C VAL A 147 -2.10 -0.21 3.39
N LEU A 148 -2.67 -0.55 2.22
CA LEU A 148 -2.54 -1.89 1.62
C LEU A 148 -1.12 -2.20 1.12
N ARG A 149 -0.35 -1.20 0.71
CA ARG A 149 0.97 -1.38 0.06
C ARG A 149 2.13 -1.65 1.00
N VAL A 150 1.95 -1.53 2.33
CA VAL A 150 3.05 -1.73 3.29
C VAL A 150 3.35 -3.21 3.52
N ILE A 151 4.45 -3.51 4.21
CA ILE A 151 4.98 -4.88 4.31
C ILE A 151 4.00 -5.89 4.93
N PRO A 152 3.34 -5.61 6.09
CA PRO A 152 2.44 -6.61 6.67
C PRO A 152 1.26 -6.99 5.75
N PRO A 153 0.51 -6.05 5.16
CA PRO A 153 -0.49 -6.37 4.15
C PRO A 153 0.06 -7.13 2.94
N ALA A 154 1.28 -6.79 2.49
CA ALA A 154 1.90 -7.52 1.36
C ALA A 154 2.18 -8.98 1.70
N ILE A 155 2.56 -9.29 2.94
CA ILE A 155 2.74 -10.68 3.41
C ILE A 155 1.41 -11.41 3.44
N LEU A 156 0.36 -10.82 4.06
CA LEU A 156 -0.96 -11.44 4.20
C LEU A 156 -1.63 -11.67 2.84
N THR A 157 -1.64 -10.66 1.98
CA THR A 157 -2.20 -10.80 0.62
C THR A 157 -1.39 -11.77 -0.24
N GLY A 158 -0.07 -11.84 -0.05
CA GLY A 158 0.80 -12.82 -0.72
C GLY A 158 0.50 -14.27 -0.29
N GLN A 159 0.28 -14.49 1.01
CA GLN A 159 -0.14 -15.78 1.55
C GLN A 159 -1.51 -16.17 0.99
N ALA A 160 -2.47 -15.24 0.99
CA ALA A 160 -3.79 -15.47 0.42
C ALA A 160 -3.69 -15.83 -1.07
N ALA A 161 -2.94 -15.06 -1.86
CA ALA A 161 -2.76 -15.34 -3.29
C ALA A 161 -2.15 -16.73 -3.54
N GLY A 162 -1.19 -17.16 -2.71
CA GLY A 162 -0.62 -18.51 -2.80
C GLY A 162 -1.65 -19.60 -2.56
N LEU A 163 -2.51 -19.46 -1.54
CA LEU A 163 -3.59 -20.40 -1.24
C LEU A 163 -4.67 -20.39 -2.32
N VAL A 164 -5.06 -19.22 -2.83
CA VAL A 164 -5.98 -19.08 -3.97
C VAL A 164 -5.46 -19.89 -5.17
N CYS A 165 -4.20 -19.71 -5.55
CA CYS A 165 -3.61 -20.47 -6.65
C CYS A 165 -3.66 -21.98 -6.40
N ALA A 166 -3.36 -22.43 -5.18
CA ALA A 166 -3.41 -23.84 -4.83
C ALA A 166 -4.84 -24.42 -4.90
N HIS A 167 -5.84 -23.66 -4.47
CA HIS A 167 -7.25 -24.05 -4.58
C HIS A 167 -7.71 -24.08 -6.04
N ALA A 168 -7.46 -23.02 -6.80
CA ALA A 168 -7.81 -22.93 -8.21
C ALA A 168 -7.24 -24.08 -9.04
N MET A 169 -5.98 -24.45 -8.80
CA MET A 169 -5.33 -25.59 -9.45
C MET A 169 -5.97 -26.93 -9.08
N ARG A 170 -6.35 -27.13 -7.82
CA ARG A 170 -6.98 -28.38 -7.37
C ARG A 170 -8.40 -28.55 -7.90
N GLU A 171 -9.13 -27.44 -7.99
CA GLU A 171 -10.54 -27.43 -8.40
C GLU A 171 -10.70 -27.21 -9.92
N GLY A 172 -9.63 -26.85 -10.63
CA GLY A 172 -9.64 -26.63 -12.07
C GLY A 172 -10.46 -25.40 -12.48
N CYS A 173 -10.49 -24.35 -11.62
CA CYS A 173 -11.23 -23.11 -11.84
C CYS A 173 -10.32 -21.89 -11.92
N GLY A 174 -10.88 -20.73 -12.24
CA GLY A 174 -10.19 -19.44 -12.21
C GLY A 174 -9.91 -18.99 -10.78
N VAL A 175 -8.93 -18.09 -10.62
CA VAL A 175 -8.53 -17.57 -9.30
C VAL A 175 -9.64 -16.77 -8.60
N ALA A 176 -10.55 -16.15 -9.36
CA ALA A 176 -11.72 -15.45 -8.82
C ALA A 176 -12.91 -16.38 -8.54
N GLU A 177 -12.84 -17.65 -8.95
CA GLU A 177 -13.92 -18.63 -8.86
C GLU A 177 -13.75 -19.64 -7.72
N VAL A 178 -12.69 -19.50 -6.92
CA VAL A 178 -12.42 -20.40 -5.80
C VAL A 178 -13.52 -20.32 -4.75
N ASP A 179 -13.81 -21.45 -4.12
CA ASP A 179 -14.75 -21.50 -3.00
C ASP A 179 -14.21 -20.67 -1.82
N ILE A 180 -14.86 -19.54 -1.58
CA ILE A 180 -14.46 -18.59 -0.54
C ILE A 180 -14.48 -19.23 0.84
N GLY A 181 -15.47 -20.03 1.16
CA GLY A 181 -15.56 -20.66 2.49
C GLY A 181 -14.40 -21.62 2.75
N LYS A 182 -14.01 -22.42 1.74
CA LYS A 182 -12.83 -23.28 1.85
C LYS A 182 -11.53 -22.49 1.93
N LEU A 183 -11.42 -21.41 1.17
CA LEU A 183 -10.26 -20.53 1.20
C LEU A 183 -10.10 -19.88 2.58
N GLN A 184 -11.17 -19.31 3.12
CA GLN A 184 -11.18 -18.69 4.45
C GLN A 184 -10.81 -19.69 5.54
N ALA A 185 -11.40 -20.90 5.51
CA ALA A 185 -11.03 -21.95 6.46
C ALA A 185 -9.55 -22.35 6.37
N ALA A 186 -8.96 -22.36 5.16
CA ALA A 186 -7.54 -22.64 4.98
C ALA A 186 -6.65 -21.48 5.47
N LEU A 187 -7.09 -20.23 5.31
CA LEU A 187 -6.41 -19.06 5.82
C LEU A 187 -6.43 -19.02 7.35
N GLU A 188 -7.58 -19.28 7.96
CA GLU A 188 -7.73 -19.35 9.42
C GLU A 188 -6.89 -20.49 10.02
N ALA A 189 -6.84 -21.66 9.36
CA ALA A 189 -5.97 -22.76 9.76
C ALA A 189 -4.46 -22.42 9.66
N ALA A 190 -4.11 -21.39 8.91
CA ALA A 190 -2.77 -20.82 8.79
C ALA A 190 -2.58 -19.54 9.65
N ASP A 191 -3.40 -19.37 10.69
CA ASP A 191 -3.38 -18.24 11.63
C ASP A 191 -3.60 -16.87 10.98
N VAL A 192 -4.30 -16.80 9.84
CA VAL A 192 -4.70 -15.55 9.21
C VAL A 192 -6.07 -15.13 9.72
N MET A 193 -6.17 -13.93 10.26
CA MET A 193 -7.45 -13.31 10.59
C MET A 193 -8.12 -12.87 9.28
N VAL A 194 -9.25 -13.48 8.91
CA VAL A 194 -10.01 -13.14 7.69
C VAL A 194 -11.11 -12.11 7.96
N HIS A 195 -11.65 -12.10 9.18
CA HIS A 195 -12.61 -11.10 9.64
C HIS A 195 -12.16 -10.54 10.98
N PHE A 196 -12.31 -9.24 11.18
CA PHE A 196 -12.09 -8.63 12.49
C PHE A 196 -13.34 -8.79 13.37
N ASP A 197 -13.14 -8.72 14.68
CA ASP A 197 -14.21 -8.75 15.68
C ASP A 197 -14.83 -7.36 15.80
N ASP A 198 -16.17 -7.26 15.76
CA ASP A 198 -16.92 -6.00 15.91
C ASP A 198 -16.59 -5.24 17.19
N ARG A 199 -16.13 -5.95 18.23
CA ARG A 199 -15.66 -5.33 19.47
C ARG A 199 -14.40 -4.47 19.31
N LEU A 200 -13.72 -4.59 18.19
CA LEU A 200 -12.55 -3.78 17.83
C LEU A 200 -12.95 -2.48 17.13
N ILE A 201 -14.23 -2.30 16.81
CA ILE A 201 -14.75 -1.07 16.21
C ILE A 201 -14.89 -0.02 17.31
N PRO A 202 -14.25 1.16 17.18
CA PRO A 202 -14.38 2.22 18.17
C PRO A 202 -15.83 2.72 18.30
N ASP A 203 -16.21 3.14 19.53
CA ASP A 203 -17.51 3.75 19.78
C ASP A 203 -17.76 4.94 18.84
N GLY A 204 -18.93 4.96 18.18
CA GLY A 204 -19.32 6.02 17.25
C GLY A 204 -19.01 5.73 15.77
N HIS A 205 -18.31 4.64 15.44
CA HIS A 205 -18.25 4.10 14.09
C HIS A 205 -19.32 3.02 13.95
N GLN A 206 -20.27 3.22 13.05
CA GLN A 206 -21.18 2.15 12.66
C GLN A 206 -20.41 1.26 11.68
N GLY A 207 -20.09 0.04 12.08
CA GLY A 207 -19.57 -0.99 11.20
C GLY A 207 -20.49 -1.10 9.98
N GLY A 208 -19.94 -0.97 8.78
CA GLY A 208 -20.71 -1.14 7.57
C GLY A 208 -21.30 -2.56 7.52
N GLU A 209 -22.58 -2.68 7.16
CA GLU A 209 -23.20 -3.99 6.90
C GLU A 209 -22.31 -4.81 5.98
N ARG A 210 -22.23 -6.13 6.22
CA ARG A 210 -21.55 -7.06 5.30
C ARG A 210 -22.02 -6.76 3.89
N ALA A 211 -21.13 -6.32 3.03
CA ALA A 211 -21.49 -6.13 1.62
C ALA A 211 -21.85 -7.50 1.06
N ASP A 212 -23.13 -7.70 0.87
CA ASP A 212 -23.68 -8.92 0.26
C ASP A 212 -23.01 -9.07 -1.12
N VAL A 213 -22.37 -10.19 -1.33
CA VAL A 213 -21.86 -10.56 -2.66
C VAL A 213 -23.11 -10.94 -3.43
N GLY A 214 -23.72 -9.94 -4.07
CA GLY A 214 -24.78 -10.20 -5.04
C GLY A 214 -24.23 -11.26 -6.00
N HIS A 215 -24.97 -12.33 -6.15
CA HIS A 215 -24.64 -13.43 -7.04
C HIS A 215 -24.10 -12.90 -8.37
N LEU A 216 -22.84 -13.17 -8.61
CA LEU A 216 -22.15 -12.96 -9.88
C LEU A 216 -22.32 -14.17 -10.75
#